data_2fd249efa4cc14b0942b097f7e4bde8c
#
_entry.id   2fd249efa4cc14b0942b097f7e4bde8c
#
_cell.length_a   1.000
_cell.length_b   1.000
_cell.length_c   1.000
_cell.angle_alpha   90.00
_cell.angle_beta   90.00
_cell.angle_gamma   90.00
#
_symmetry.space_group_name_H-M   'P 1'
#
loop_
_entity.id
_entity.type
_entity.pdbx_description
1 polymer ?
#
loop_
_entity_poly.entity_id
_entity_poly.type
_entity_poly.pdbx_seq_one_letter_code
_entity_poly.pdbx_strand_id
1 'polypeptide(L)'
;MNVCFFHGLESDGPGRKGGHLASLGWDLHAPTIVYRDAESVSAAWTEALATPRDAFVGSSMGGWMATLLASHTGTPAWLVNPAVIGRTIEPTFPEGLGGHRPEVHVLFGRQDDLIDPHQAAEWLERNGFSVTATWVDEGHRIEPPAFKAWIDQIL
;
A
#
# COMPACT_ATOMS: atom_id res chain seq x y z
N MET A 1 -12.76 9.86 6.46
CA MET A 1 -12.47 8.48 6.03
C MET A 1 -11.70 7.77 7.13
N ASN A 2 -11.92 6.47 7.24
CA ASN A 2 -11.19 5.59 8.16
C ASN A 2 -10.23 4.73 7.32
N VAL A 3 -8.93 4.97 7.44
CA VAL A 3 -7.93 4.32 6.59
C VAL A 3 -6.79 3.73 7.40
N CYS A 4 -6.20 2.66 6.87
CA CYS A 4 -4.91 2.15 7.35
C CYS A 4 -3.81 2.58 6.39
N PHE A 5 -2.68 2.99 6.93
CA PHE A 5 -1.46 3.24 6.14
C PHE A 5 -0.34 2.32 6.58
N PHE A 6 0.26 1.64 5.62
CA PHE A 6 1.37 0.69 5.82
C PHE A 6 2.64 1.23 5.15
N HIS A 7 3.67 1.47 5.95
CA HIS A 7 4.95 1.99 5.48
C HIS A 7 5.78 0.92 4.75
N GLY A 8 6.87 1.36 4.11
CA GLY A 8 7.81 0.47 3.43
C GLY A 8 8.73 -0.29 4.39
N LEU A 9 9.55 -1.19 3.82
CA LEU A 9 10.39 -2.12 4.58
C LEU A 9 11.36 -1.41 5.52
N GLU A 10 11.99 -0.32 5.07
CA GLU A 10 13.01 0.41 5.84
C GLU A 10 12.46 1.69 6.49
N SER A 11 11.14 1.79 6.61
CA SER A 11 10.46 2.93 7.22
C SER A 11 9.81 2.55 8.55
N ASP A 12 9.13 3.49 9.18
CA ASP A 12 8.34 3.26 10.38
C ASP A 12 7.11 4.19 10.40
N GLY A 13 6.12 3.83 11.20
CA GLY A 13 4.95 4.61 11.57
C GLY A 13 4.22 5.29 10.42
N PRO A 14 3.62 6.48 10.68
CA PRO A 14 2.91 7.21 9.64
C PRO A 14 3.85 7.83 8.60
N GLY A 15 5.06 8.28 8.98
CA GLY A 15 5.96 8.97 8.09
C GLY A 15 5.32 10.21 7.44
N ARG A 16 5.89 10.68 6.33
CA ARG A 16 5.38 11.86 5.62
C ARG A 16 4.05 11.59 4.93
N LYS A 17 3.91 10.42 4.32
CA LYS A 17 2.67 10.04 3.62
C LYS A 17 1.51 9.88 4.59
N GLY A 18 1.71 9.12 5.67
CA GLY A 18 0.71 8.99 6.71
C GLY A 18 0.38 10.31 7.38
N GLY A 19 1.39 11.13 7.64
CA GLY A 19 1.19 12.48 8.19
C GLY A 19 0.32 13.35 7.29
N HIS A 20 0.48 13.27 5.98
CA HIS A 20 -0.40 13.97 5.05
C HIS A 20 -1.85 13.47 5.15
N LEU A 21 -2.06 12.16 5.17
CA LEU A 21 -3.40 11.58 5.30
C LEU A 21 -4.07 12.02 6.61
N ALA A 22 -3.32 12.03 7.71
CA ALA A 22 -3.83 12.53 8.99
C ALA A 22 -4.21 14.01 8.92
N SER A 23 -3.47 14.81 8.17
CA SER A 23 -3.75 16.25 8.02
C SER A 23 -5.06 16.53 7.26
N LEU A 24 -5.62 15.54 6.56
CA LEU A 24 -6.91 15.64 5.89
C LEU A 24 -8.09 15.45 6.86
N GLY A 25 -7.83 15.24 8.13
CA GLY A 25 -8.85 14.99 9.14
C GLY A 25 -9.41 13.56 9.11
N TRP A 26 -8.67 12.63 8.48
CA TRP A 26 -9.07 11.24 8.42
C TRP A 26 -8.72 10.49 9.70
N ASP A 27 -9.52 9.48 10.02
CA ASP A 27 -9.19 8.52 11.08
C ASP A 27 -8.14 7.55 10.54
N LEU A 28 -6.89 7.81 10.92
CA LEU A 28 -5.73 7.09 10.39
C LEU A 28 -5.20 6.09 11.40
N HIS A 29 -5.09 4.84 10.97
CA HIS A 29 -4.33 3.80 11.66
C HIS A 29 -3.05 3.54 10.88
N ALA A 30 -1.89 3.88 11.45
CA ALA A 30 -0.59 3.77 10.79
C ALA A 30 0.45 3.14 11.73
N PRO A 31 0.38 1.81 11.94
CA PRO A 31 1.27 1.12 12.86
C PRO A 31 2.70 1.08 12.33
N THR A 32 3.67 1.05 13.24
CA THR A 32 5.04 0.67 12.90
C THR A 32 5.10 -0.86 12.80
N ILE A 33 5.55 -1.36 11.65
CA ILE A 33 5.61 -2.78 11.34
C ILE A 33 7.07 -3.19 11.13
N VAL A 34 7.51 -4.17 11.90
CA VAL A 34 8.79 -4.85 11.67
C VAL A 34 8.51 -6.05 10.79
N TYR A 35 8.70 -5.89 9.48
CA TYR A 35 8.29 -6.92 8.50
C TYR A 35 9.03 -8.24 8.64
N ARG A 36 10.24 -8.24 9.23
CA ARG A 36 10.99 -9.46 9.53
C ARG A 36 10.51 -10.19 10.79
N ASP A 37 9.59 -9.60 11.54
CA ASP A 37 9.01 -10.17 12.76
C ASP A 37 7.56 -10.55 12.49
N ALA A 38 7.29 -11.86 12.47
CA ALA A 38 5.96 -12.39 12.20
C ALA A 38 4.90 -11.90 13.22
N GLU A 39 5.26 -11.70 14.47
CA GLU A 39 4.33 -11.19 15.49
C GLU A 39 3.94 -9.74 15.22
N SER A 40 4.92 -8.90 14.81
CA SER A 40 4.66 -7.51 14.43
C SER A 40 3.70 -7.43 13.23
N VAL A 41 3.95 -8.24 12.21
CA VAL A 41 3.09 -8.32 11.02
C VAL A 41 1.69 -8.80 11.38
N SER A 42 1.59 -9.85 12.19
CA SER A 42 0.31 -10.41 12.62
C SER A 42 -0.52 -9.41 13.43
N ALA A 43 0.12 -8.67 14.35
CA ALA A 43 -0.56 -7.64 15.14
C ALA A 43 -1.13 -6.54 14.23
N ALA A 44 -0.34 -6.03 13.29
CA ALA A 44 -0.78 -5.00 12.35
C ALA A 44 -1.92 -5.51 11.45
N TRP A 45 -1.85 -6.75 11.00
CA TRP A 45 -2.89 -7.41 10.21
C TRP A 45 -4.21 -7.49 10.97
N THR A 46 -4.16 -7.98 12.20
CA THR A 46 -5.35 -8.09 13.07
C THR A 46 -6.00 -6.74 13.34
N GLU A 47 -5.18 -5.72 13.64
CA GLU A 47 -5.68 -4.37 13.89
C GLU A 47 -6.30 -3.74 12.62
N ALA A 48 -5.71 -3.99 11.45
CA ALA A 48 -6.27 -3.51 10.18
C ALA A 48 -7.68 -4.05 9.93
N LEU A 49 -7.94 -5.30 10.34
CA LEU A 49 -9.22 -5.97 10.17
C LEU A 49 -10.20 -5.75 11.33
N ALA A 50 -9.78 -5.09 12.41
CA ALA A 50 -10.61 -4.94 13.62
C ALA A 50 -11.86 -4.08 13.40
N THR A 51 -11.82 -3.14 12.47
CA THR A 51 -12.96 -2.29 12.08
C THR A 51 -13.04 -2.17 10.56
N PRO A 52 -14.22 -1.87 9.99
CA PRO A 52 -14.32 -1.58 8.56
C PRO A 52 -13.44 -0.39 8.18
N ARG A 53 -12.78 -0.48 7.03
CA ARG A 53 -11.92 0.58 6.48
C ARG A 53 -12.47 1.06 5.16
N ASP A 54 -12.29 2.37 4.89
CA ASP A 54 -12.65 2.94 3.60
C ASP A 54 -11.59 2.66 2.53
N ALA A 55 -10.33 2.58 2.94
CA ALA A 55 -9.21 2.20 2.07
C ALA A 55 -8.03 1.64 2.88
N PHE A 56 -7.26 0.78 2.23
CA PHE A 56 -5.92 0.41 2.66
C PHE A 56 -4.91 1.16 1.80
N VAL A 57 -4.02 1.91 2.43
CA VAL A 57 -2.99 2.71 1.75
C VAL A 57 -1.64 2.12 2.09
N GLY A 58 -0.80 1.87 1.10
CA GLY A 58 0.50 1.27 1.37
C GLY A 58 1.58 1.67 0.39
N SER A 59 2.80 1.77 0.91
CA SER A 59 3.98 2.12 0.13
C SER A 59 4.97 0.96 0.14
N SER A 60 5.44 0.56 -1.04
CA SER A 60 6.42 -0.51 -1.23
C SER A 60 5.98 -1.83 -0.57
N MET A 61 6.67 -2.32 0.46
CA MET A 61 6.24 -3.52 1.21
C MET A 61 4.85 -3.33 1.84
N GLY A 62 4.56 -2.12 2.32
CA GLY A 62 3.21 -1.78 2.80
C GLY A 62 2.15 -1.85 1.70
N GLY A 63 2.54 -1.58 0.46
CA GLY A 63 1.68 -1.77 -0.71
C GLY A 63 1.34 -3.23 -0.96
N TRP A 64 2.28 -4.14 -0.74
CA TRP A 64 2.01 -5.58 -0.79
C TRP A 64 1.01 -6.00 0.30
N MET A 65 1.23 -5.56 1.54
CA MET A 65 0.30 -5.83 2.64
C MET A 65 -1.09 -5.28 2.36
N ALA A 66 -1.19 -4.04 1.88
CA ALA A 66 -2.47 -3.43 1.50
C ALA A 66 -3.19 -4.22 0.41
N THR A 67 -2.46 -4.73 -0.58
CA THR A 67 -3.00 -5.57 -1.65
C THR A 67 -3.59 -6.86 -1.09
N LEU A 68 -2.88 -7.54 -0.19
CA LEU A 68 -3.37 -8.76 0.45
C LEU A 68 -4.64 -8.49 1.27
N LEU A 69 -4.63 -7.45 2.10
CA LEU A 69 -5.80 -7.07 2.90
C LEU A 69 -7.01 -6.71 2.03
N ALA A 70 -6.80 -5.96 0.97
CA ALA A 70 -7.85 -5.63 0.01
C ALA A 70 -8.45 -6.88 -0.63
N SER A 71 -7.62 -7.87 -0.93
CA SER A 71 -8.08 -9.15 -1.51
C SER A 71 -8.90 -9.99 -0.53
N HIS A 72 -8.78 -9.77 0.76
CA HIS A 72 -9.57 -10.46 1.79
C HIS A 72 -10.86 -9.74 2.15
N THR A 73 -10.91 -8.43 2.00
CA THR A 73 -12.04 -7.62 2.49
C THR A 73 -12.90 -7.04 1.39
N GLY A 74 -12.36 -6.88 0.18
CA GLY A 74 -13.01 -6.12 -0.88
C GLY A 74 -12.86 -4.60 -0.74
N THR A 75 -12.17 -4.14 0.29
CA THR A 75 -11.86 -2.71 0.50
C THR A 75 -10.86 -2.23 -0.55
N PRO A 76 -11.06 -1.05 -1.16
CA PRO A 76 -10.10 -0.49 -2.11
C PRO A 76 -8.70 -0.33 -1.53
N ALA A 77 -7.69 -0.44 -2.38
CA ALA A 77 -6.30 -0.18 -1.99
C ALA A 77 -5.70 0.96 -2.81
N TRP A 78 -4.93 1.81 -2.14
CA TRP A 78 -4.18 2.91 -2.75
C TRP A 78 -2.70 2.65 -2.54
N LEU A 79 -1.98 2.40 -3.61
CA LEU A 79 -0.65 1.81 -3.58
C LEU A 79 0.39 2.76 -4.16
N VAL A 80 1.54 2.88 -3.50
CA VAL A 80 2.67 3.65 -3.99
C VAL A 80 3.84 2.69 -4.25
N ASN A 81 4.25 2.55 -5.50
CA ASN A 81 5.32 1.62 -5.92
C ASN A 81 5.25 0.28 -5.18
N PRO A 82 4.11 -0.44 -5.26
CA PRO A 82 3.87 -1.61 -4.41
C PRO A 82 4.82 -2.75 -4.72
N ALA A 83 5.34 -3.38 -3.67
CA ALA A 83 6.23 -4.54 -3.77
C ALA A 83 5.45 -5.84 -3.99
N VAL A 84 4.55 -5.86 -4.97
CA VAL A 84 3.80 -7.05 -5.37
C VAL A 84 4.70 -8.06 -6.11
N ILE A 85 5.84 -7.59 -6.62
CA ILE A 85 6.93 -8.40 -7.18
C ILE A 85 8.26 -7.86 -6.66
N GLY A 86 9.35 -8.57 -6.89
CA GLY A 86 10.71 -8.07 -6.64
C GLY A 86 11.07 -7.89 -5.16
N ARG A 87 10.30 -8.47 -4.25
CA ARG A 87 10.60 -8.39 -2.81
C ARG A 87 11.92 -9.06 -2.48
N THR A 88 12.72 -8.41 -1.63
CA THR A 88 13.99 -8.96 -1.14
C THR A 88 13.81 -9.85 0.08
N ILE A 89 12.71 -9.71 0.80
CA ILE A 89 12.29 -10.61 1.88
C ILE A 89 10.83 -10.99 1.66
N GLU A 90 10.42 -12.12 2.23
CA GLU A 90 9.03 -12.56 2.24
C GLU A 90 8.50 -12.52 3.68
N PRO A 91 7.83 -11.43 4.10
CA PRO A 91 7.22 -11.38 5.42
C PRO A 91 6.20 -12.50 5.59
N THR A 92 6.05 -12.99 6.81
CA THR A 92 5.03 -13.99 7.14
C THR A 92 3.72 -13.27 7.43
N PHE A 93 2.88 -13.13 6.41
CA PHE A 93 1.52 -12.64 6.59
C PHE A 93 0.60 -13.78 7.04
N PRO A 94 -0.46 -13.49 7.84
CA PRO A 94 -1.41 -14.50 8.28
C PRO A 94 -2.06 -15.26 7.13
N GLU A 95 -2.30 -14.60 5.99
CA GLU A 95 -2.89 -15.18 4.81
C GLU A 95 -2.25 -14.63 3.54
N GLY A 96 -2.28 -15.42 2.47
CA GLY A 96 -1.86 -14.99 1.13
C GLY A 96 -2.98 -14.22 0.41
N LEU A 97 -2.99 -14.29 -0.92
CA LEU A 97 -3.99 -13.59 -1.73
C LEU A 97 -5.38 -14.18 -1.52
N GLY A 98 -6.34 -13.33 -1.18
CA GLY A 98 -7.75 -13.71 -1.00
C GLY A 98 -8.56 -13.67 -2.30
N GLY A 99 -9.88 -13.83 -2.17
CA GLY A 99 -10.79 -13.97 -3.32
C GLY A 99 -11.38 -12.67 -3.86
N HIS A 100 -11.25 -11.54 -3.16
CA HIS A 100 -11.75 -10.26 -3.63
C HIS A 100 -10.76 -9.56 -4.56
N ARG A 101 -11.28 -8.86 -5.57
CA ARG A 101 -10.48 -8.08 -6.52
C ARG A 101 -11.05 -6.66 -6.64
N PRO A 102 -10.94 -5.85 -5.56
CA PRO A 102 -11.44 -4.49 -5.60
C PRO A 102 -10.60 -3.62 -6.53
N GLU A 103 -11.11 -2.42 -6.81
CA GLU A 103 -10.35 -1.40 -7.52
C GLU A 103 -9.10 -1.01 -6.71
N VAL A 104 -7.98 -0.85 -7.42
CA VAL A 104 -6.75 -0.34 -6.84
C VAL A 104 -6.29 0.90 -7.60
N HIS A 105 -5.96 1.95 -6.86
CA HIS A 105 -5.30 3.13 -7.40
C HIS A 105 -3.81 2.98 -7.13
N VAL A 106 -2.98 3.20 -8.13
CA VAL A 106 -1.54 3.00 -8.00
C VAL A 106 -0.77 4.22 -8.50
N LEU A 107 0.11 4.73 -7.67
CA LEU A 107 1.08 5.76 -8.04
C LEU A 107 2.41 5.08 -8.34
N PHE A 108 2.82 5.11 -9.60
CA PHE A 108 4.08 4.53 -10.07
C PHE A 108 5.12 5.62 -10.34
N GLY A 109 6.34 5.42 -9.83
CA GLY A 109 7.51 6.17 -10.26
C GLY A 109 8.13 5.50 -11.49
N ARG A 110 8.22 6.22 -12.62
CA ARG A 110 8.79 5.67 -13.87
C ARG A 110 10.25 5.25 -13.72
N GLN A 111 11.00 5.92 -12.84
CA GLN A 111 12.40 5.61 -12.58
C GLN A 111 12.61 4.70 -11.36
N ASP A 112 11.58 3.99 -10.91
CA ASP A 112 11.74 3.03 -9.82
C ASP A 112 12.67 1.90 -10.27
N ASP A 113 13.85 1.84 -9.64
CA ASP A 113 14.89 0.85 -9.90
C ASP A 113 14.93 -0.30 -8.88
N LEU A 114 14.06 -0.26 -7.88
CA LEU A 114 13.92 -1.31 -6.87
C LEU A 114 12.78 -2.27 -7.21
N ILE A 115 11.63 -1.72 -7.59
CA ILE A 115 10.44 -2.47 -8.02
C ILE A 115 10.09 -1.99 -9.43
N ASP A 116 10.25 -2.84 -10.43
CA ASP A 116 9.90 -2.49 -11.80
C ASP A 116 8.39 -2.15 -11.88
N PRO A 117 8.03 -0.88 -12.20
CA PRO A 117 6.64 -0.45 -12.15
C PRO A 117 5.78 -1.11 -13.22
N HIS A 118 6.34 -1.44 -14.38
CA HIS A 118 5.61 -2.10 -15.46
C HIS A 118 5.30 -3.55 -15.09
N GLN A 119 6.24 -4.26 -14.46
CA GLN A 119 6.02 -5.61 -13.97
C GLN A 119 5.02 -5.63 -12.81
N ALA A 120 5.06 -4.65 -11.92
CA ALA A 120 4.09 -4.54 -10.83
C ALA A 120 2.68 -4.29 -11.37
N ALA A 121 2.52 -3.40 -12.34
CA ALA A 121 1.24 -3.14 -13.00
C ALA A 121 0.71 -4.40 -13.69
N GLU A 122 1.56 -5.11 -14.41
CA GLU A 122 1.21 -6.35 -15.08
C GLU A 122 0.76 -7.44 -14.09
N TRP A 123 1.47 -7.56 -12.96
CA TRP A 123 1.10 -8.51 -11.92
C TRP A 123 -0.29 -8.24 -11.36
N LEU A 124 -0.60 -6.98 -11.05
CA LEU A 124 -1.91 -6.58 -10.54
C LEU A 124 -3.03 -6.92 -11.52
N GLU A 125 -2.85 -6.56 -12.78
CA GLU A 125 -3.84 -6.85 -13.83
C GLU A 125 -4.01 -8.34 -14.08
N ARG A 126 -2.90 -9.09 -14.15
CA ARG A 126 -2.90 -10.54 -14.35
C ARG A 126 -3.60 -11.26 -13.19
N ASN A 127 -3.50 -10.73 -11.99
CA ASN A 127 -4.18 -11.28 -10.82
C ASN A 127 -5.61 -10.76 -10.63
N GLY A 128 -6.15 -10.05 -11.62
CA GLY A 128 -7.56 -9.71 -11.71
C GLY A 128 -7.97 -8.39 -11.06
N PHE A 129 -7.03 -7.59 -10.58
CA PHE A 129 -7.35 -6.27 -10.01
C PHE A 129 -7.70 -5.27 -11.11
N SER A 130 -8.65 -4.40 -10.82
CA SER A 130 -8.97 -3.23 -11.65
C SER A 130 -8.04 -2.09 -11.27
N VAL A 131 -7.07 -1.78 -12.14
CA VAL A 131 -5.98 -0.84 -11.83
C VAL A 131 -6.23 0.51 -12.45
N THR A 132 -6.22 1.56 -11.64
CA THR A 132 -6.14 2.95 -12.07
C THR A 132 -4.75 3.47 -11.75
N ALA A 133 -3.90 3.59 -12.78
CA ALA A 133 -2.50 3.94 -12.62
C ALA A 133 -2.25 5.42 -12.88
N THR A 134 -1.42 6.01 -12.02
CA THR A 134 -0.85 7.36 -12.20
C THR A 134 0.66 7.22 -12.26
N TRP A 135 1.29 7.82 -13.27
CA TRP A 135 2.73 7.73 -13.52
C TRP A 135 3.41 9.08 -13.28
N VAL A 136 4.49 9.06 -12.49
CA VAL A 136 5.29 10.27 -12.24
C VAL A 136 6.77 10.02 -12.54
N ASP A 137 7.51 11.08 -12.85
CA ASP A 137 8.93 11.02 -13.20
C ASP A 137 9.79 11.03 -11.91
N GLU A 138 9.61 10.02 -11.09
CA GLU A 138 10.31 9.85 -9.81
C GLU A 138 10.74 8.39 -9.65
N GLY A 139 11.64 8.14 -8.69
CA GLY A 139 12.14 6.81 -8.38
C GLY A 139 11.24 6.06 -7.41
N HIS A 140 11.84 5.11 -6.67
CA HIS A 140 11.10 4.29 -5.72
C HIS A 140 10.47 5.11 -4.60
N ARG A 141 11.16 6.13 -4.12
CA ARG A 141 10.66 7.06 -3.11
C ARG A 141 9.97 8.24 -3.79
N ILE A 142 8.65 8.27 -3.67
CA ILE A 142 7.85 9.37 -4.21
C ILE A 142 7.86 10.53 -3.21
N GLU A 143 8.21 11.71 -3.69
CA GLU A 143 8.26 12.92 -2.85
C GLU A 143 6.85 13.41 -2.48
N PRO A 144 6.71 14.11 -1.34
CA PRO A 144 5.40 14.53 -0.84
C PRO A 144 4.51 15.28 -1.82
N PRO A 145 5.02 16.22 -2.68
CA PRO A 145 4.13 16.93 -3.59
C PRO A 145 3.37 16.03 -4.57
N ALA A 146 4.06 15.03 -5.15
CA ALA A 146 3.44 14.09 -6.07
C ALA A 146 2.42 13.19 -5.36
N PHE A 147 2.74 12.73 -4.16
CA PHE A 147 1.82 11.94 -3.34
C PHE A 147 0.54 12.73 -3.00
N LYS A 148 0.70 13.99 -2.56
CA LYS A 148 -0.44 14.87 -2.24
C LYS A 148 -1.34 15.10 -3.44
N ALA A 149 -0.75 15.43 -4.60
CA ALA A 149 -1.50 15.64 -5.83
C ALA A 149 -2.27 14.39 -6.24
N TRP A 150 -1.66 13.22 -6.09
CA TRP A 150 -2.31 11.95 -6.40
C TRP A 150 -3.48 11.65 -5.46
N ILE A 151 -3.34 11.88 -4.16
CA ILE A 151 -4.44 11.72 -3.21
C ILE A 151 -5.61 12.63 -3.57
N ASP A 152 -5.33 13.88 -3.95
CA ASP A 152 -6.36 14.83 -4.37
C ASP A 152 -7.12 14.35 -5.61
N GLN A 153 -6.47 13.62 -6.52
CA GLN A 153 -7.12 13.03 -7.70
C GLN A 153 -8.07 11.88 -7.34
N ILE A 154 -7.75 11.10 -6.31
CA ILE A 154 -8.58 9.97 -5.89
C ILE A 154 -9.87 10.47 -5.21
N LEU A 155 -9.76 11.58 -4.50
CA LEU A 155 -10.88 12.20 -3.82
C LEU A 155 -11.75 13.00 -4.78
#